data_c533b97be4292419af39f2fef9246cb5
#
_entry.id   c533b97be4292419af39f2fef9246cb5
#
_cell.length_a   1.000
_cell.length_b   1.000
_cell.length_c   1.000
_cell.angle_alpha   90.00
_cell.angle_beta   90.00
_cell.angle_gamma   90.00
#
_symmetry.space_group_name_H-M   'P 1'
#
loop_
_entity.id
_entity.type
_entity.pdbx_description
1 polymer ?
#
loop_
_entity_poly.entity_id
_entity_poly.type
_entity_poly.pdbx_seq_one_letter_code
_entity_poly.pdbx_strand_id
1 'polypeptide(L)'
;MTVPKRCLAMLLAVTGCSRATPDAKPDVVVAKAEPVTVTAAPSASALPTTSRLRVVEADAEEGAASLIRTKRLEAKAEGRTLVVFVSATWCEPCKRFKAEIASGRLDARLGKTTLLAFDADRDGDRLGAAGYTFRFVPFVALPAANGSPAERFEAAGDGSEVWRPILTTLDRWQL
;
A
#
# COMPACT_ATOMS: atom_id res chain seq x y z
N MET A 1 15.16 13.45 -46.26
CA MET A 1 15.19 14.91 -46.02
C MET A 1 15.66 15.17 -44.60
N THR A 2 16.61 15.90 -44.46
CA THR A 2 17.78 16.21 -43.68
C THR A 2 17.41 16.80 -42.30
N VAL A 3 18.12 16.33 -41.28
CA VAL A 3 18.22 16.86 -39.91
C VAL A 3 18.80 18.30 -39.93
N PRO A 4 18.56 19.13 -38.90
CA PRO A 4 19.74 19.55 -38.14
C PRO A 4 19.61 19.51 -36.61
N LYS A 5 20.74 19.04 -36.05
CA LYS A 5 21.19 19.22 -34.67
C LYS A 5 21.34 20.71 -34.34
N ARG A 6 20.96 21.11 -33.14
CA ARG A 6 21.53 22.29 -32.47
C ARG A 6 21.81 21.98 -31.02
N CYS A 7 23.10 21.82 -30.73
CA CYS A 7 23.70 21.95 -29.41
C CYS A 7 23.58 23.42 -28.95
N LEU A 8 23.26 23.60 -27.67
CA LEU A 8 23.69 24.82 -26.96
C LEU A 8 24.01 24.45 -25.50
N ALA A 9 25.31 24.41 -25.26
CA ALA A 9 25.90 24.36 -23.95
C ALA A 9 25.84 25.76 -23.31
N MET A 10 25.47 25.83 -22.02
CA MET A 10 25.71 27.03 -21.24
C MET A 10 26.18 26.63 -19.84
N LEU A 11 27.49 26.72 -19.67
CA LEU A 11 28.18 26.72 -18.37
C LEU A 11 27.88 28.07 -17.68
N LEU A 12 27.56 28.02 -16.41
CA LEU A 12 27.81 29.12 -15.50
C LEU A 12 28.21 28.56 -14.13
N ALA A 13 29.51 28.71 -13.85
CA ALA A 13 30.10 28.54 -12.52
C ALA A 13 29.87 29.84 -11.72
N VAL A 14 29.46 29.68 -10.47
CA VAL A 14 29.61 30.76 -9.47
C VAL A 14 30.20 30.18 -8.21
N THR A 15 31.42 30.54 -7.99
CA THR A 15 32.23 30.44 -6.78
C THR A 15 31.72 31.44 -5.72
N GLY A 16 31.62 31.07 -4.48
CA GLY A 16 31.36 31.97 -3.34
C GLY A 16 31.83 31.38 -2.05
N CYS A 17 33.06 31.68 -1.64
CA CYS A 17 33.63 31.49 -0.30
C CYS A 17 33.08 32.52 0.69
N SER A 18 32.92 32.13 1.97
CA SER A 18 33.30 32.89 3.19
C SER A 18 32.77 32.14 4.41
N ARG A 19 33.64 31.57 5.17
CA ARG A 19 34.34 32.01 6.41
C ARG A 19 33.43 32.67 7.46
N ALA A 20 33.31 32.01 8.63
CA ALA A 20 33.73 32.48 9.95
C ALA A 20 33.23 31.56 11.05
N THR A 21 34.14 30.98 11.82
CA THR A 21 33.97 30.60 13.22
C THR A 21 34.12 31.87 14.08
N PRO A 22 33.50 31.93 15.27
CA PRO A 22 34.37 31.79 16.44
C PRO A 22 33.79 30.96 17.57
N ASP A 23 34.75 30.40 18.33
CA ASP A 23 34.70 29.92 19.67
C ASP A 23 33.76 30.67 20.65
N ALA A 24 33.04 29.88 21.45
CA ALA A 24 32.69 30.27 22.78
C ALA A 24 32.41 29.00 23.63
N LYS A 25 33.41 28.60 24.40
CA LYS A 25 33.16 27.90 25.70
C LYS A 25 32.63 28.94 26.68
N PRO A 26 31.63 28.59 27.50
CA PRO A 26 31.96 28.43 28.90
C PRO A 26 31.15 27.38 29.67
N ASP A 27 31.81 26.96 30.73
CA ASP A 27 31.31 26.59 32.05
C ASP A 27 30.51 25.31 32.25
N VAL A 28 31.31 24.38 32.77
CA VAL A 28 30.92 23.20 33.54
C VAL A 28 30.17 23.65 34.80
N VAL A 29 28.87 23.40 34.87
CA VAL A 29 28.15 23.34 36.14
C VAL A 29 27.96 21.87 36.48
N VAL A 30 28.76 21.40 37.42
CA VAL A 30 28.57 20.09 38.06
C VAL A 30 27.31 20.14 38.90
N ALA A 31 26.23 19.61 38.43
CA ALA A 31 25.04 19.29 39.21
C ALA A 31 25.07 17.81 39.59
N LYS A 32 25.18 17.62 40.90
CA LYS A 32 25.17 16.39 41.66
C LYS A 32 24.05 15.44 41.21
N ALA A 33 24.40 14.28 40.69
CA ALA A 33 23.46 13.23 40.32
C ALA A 33 22.85 12.60 41.58
N GLU A 34 21.56 12.73 41.76
CA GLU A 34 20.78 11.86 42.64
C GLU A 34 20.34 10.63 41.85
N PRO A 35 20.36 9.42 42.43
CA PRO A 35 19.95 8.23 41.72
C PRO A 35 18.42 8.18 41.61
N VAL A 36 17.88 8.51 40.46
CA VAL A 36 16.48 8.24 40.15
C VAL A 36 16.33 6.74 39.93
N THR A 37 15.72 6.10 40.89
CA THR A 37 15.24 4.72 40.77
C THR A 37 14.19 4.66 39.68
N VAL A 38 14.60 4.16 38.50
CA VAL A 38 13.67 3.88 37.40
C VAL A 38 12.89 2.64 37.79
N THR A 39 11.72 2.84 38.38
CA THR A 39 10.73 1.77 38.54
C THR A 39 10.33 1.32 37.14
N ALA A 40 10.74 0.12 36.74
CA ALA A 40 10.32 -0.52 35.51
C ALA A 40 8.79 -0.65 35.54
N ALA A 41 8.13 0.12 34.70
CA ALA A 41 6.69 -0.05 34.46
C ALA A 41 6.45 -1.47 33.90
N PRO A 42 5.42 -2.18 34.39
CA PRO A 42 5.10 -3.50 33.86
C PRO A 42 4.79 -3.38 32.37
N SER A 43 5.51 -4.16 31.57
CA SER A 43 5.21 -4.36 30.15
C SER A 43 3.73 -4.71 30.03
N ALA A 44 2.94 -3.79 29.52
CA ALA A 44 1.58 -4.05 29.16
C ALA A 44 1.60 -5.21 28.15
N SER A 45 1.18 -6.39 28.59
CA SER A 45 0.88 -7.52 27.71
C SER A 45 -0.08 -7.00 26.65
N ALA A 46 0.43 -6.80 25.44
CA ALA A 46 -0.42 -6.46 24.31
C ALA A 46 -1.41 -7.63 24.15
N LEU A 47 -2.67 -7.36 24.48
CA LEU A 47 -3.78 -8.24 24.11
C LEU A 47 -3.65 -8.55 22.63
N PRO A 48 -3.92 -9.79 22.18
CA PRO A 48 -3.83 -10.11 20.76
C PRO A 48 -4.81 -9.18 20.02
N THR A 49 -4.27 -8.18 19.35
CA THR A 49 -5.04 -7.29 18.51
C THR A 49 -5.58 -8.16 17.39
N THR A 50 -6.87 -8.50 17.43
CA THR A 50 -7.52 -9.22 16.34
C THR A 50 -7.29 -8.44 15.05
N SER A 51 -6.47 -9.01 14.18
CA SER A 51 -6.10 -8.35 12.93
C SER A 51 -7.36 -8.27 12.06
N ARG A 52 -7.75 -7.07 11.65
CA ARG A 52 -8.91 -6.85 10.77
C ARG A 52 -8.49 -6.82 9.32
N LEU A 53 -9.34 -7.37 8.45
CA LEU A 53 -9.23 -7.14 7.01
C LEU A 53 -9.33 -5.63 6.74
N ARG A 54 -8.33 -5.08 6.04
CA ARG A 54 -8.28 -3.64 5.73
C ARG A 54 -8.62 -3.41 4.27
N VAL A 55 -9.43 -2.39 4.00
CA VAL A 55 -9.66 -1.88 2.65
C VAL A 55 -9.08 -0.48 2.57
N VAL A 56 -8.29 -0.21 1.54
CA VAL A 56 -7.68 1.08 1.22
C VAL A 56 -8.12 1.43 -0.19
N GLU A 57 -8.79 2.56 -0.35
CA GLU A 57 -9.17 3.05 -1.68
C GLU A 57 -7.91 3.57 -2.40
N ALA A 58 -7.82 3.26 -3.69
CA ALA A 58 -6.71 3.69 -4.52
C ALA A 58 -6.83 5.19 -4.83
N ASP A 59 -5.73 5.92 -4.60
CA ASP A 59 -5.61 7.31 -5.05
C ASP A 59 -5.74 7.38 -6.57
N ALA A 60 -6.55 8.30 -7.07
CA ALA A 60 -6.85 8.41 -8.49
C ALA A 60 -5.73 9.07 -9.31
N GLU A 61 -4.87 9.86 -8.67
CA GLU A 61 -3.86 10.67 -9.36
C GLU A 61 -2.55 9.91 -9.58
N GLU A 62 -2.26 8.89 -8.76
CA GLU A 62 -1.03 8.11 -8.87
C GLU A 62 -1.16 6.98 -9.91
N GLY A 63 -0.10 6.72 -10.66
CA GLY A 63 -0.03 5.57 -11.57
C GLY A 63 -0.18 4.24 -10.83
N ALA A 64 -1.04 3.33 -11.32
CA ALA A 64 -1.41 2.11 -10.61
C ALA A 64 -0.19 1.27 -10.19
N ALA A 65 0.80 1.06 -11.07
CA ALA A 65 1.98 0.26 -10.74
C ALA A 65 2.81 0.85 -9.59
N SER A 66 2.97 2.18 -9.54
CA SER A 66 3.69 2.87 -8.47
C SER A 66 2.94 2.75 -7.15
N LEU A 67 1.67 3.09 -7.14
CA LEU A 67 0.80 2.99 -5.98
C LEU A 67 0.80 1.56 -5.39
N ILE A 68 0.64 0.56 -6.26
CA ILE A 68 0.62 -0.86 -5.84
C ILE A 68 1.97 -1.26 -5.21
N ARG A 69 3.11 -0.84 -5.78
CA ARG A 69 4.43 -1.12 -5.18
C ARG A 69 4.56 -0.51 -3.80
N THR A 70 4.21 0.77 -3.66
CA THR A 70 4.26 1.50 -2.39
C THR A 70 3.39 0.81 -1.34
N LYS A 71 2.11 0.56 -1.66
CA LYS A 71 1.17 -0.09 -0.75
C LYS A 71 1.55 -1.53 -0.41
N ARG A 72 2.21 -2.23 -1.33
CA ARG A 72 2.74 -3.58 -1.05
C ARG A 72 3.88 -3.56 -0.03
N LEU A 73 4.77 -2.58 -0.11
CA LEU A 73 5.85 -2.43 0.87
C LEU A 73 5.31 -2.05 2.25
N GLU A 74 4.34 -1.13 2.30
CA GLU A 74 3.65 -0.76 3.54
C GLU A 74 2.97 -1.97 4.19
N ALA A 75 2.16 -2.72 3.43
CA ALA A 75 1.48 -3.90 3.93
C ALA A 75 2.49 -4.95 4.45
N LYS A 76 3.57 -5.20 3.70
CA LYS A 76 4.63 -6.13 4.11
C LYS A 76 5.32 -5.72 5.41
N ALA A 77 5.59 -4.44 5.60
CA ALA A 77 6.17 -3.92 6.84
C ALA A 77 5.26 -4.14 8.06
N GLU A 78 3.95 -4.20 7.84
CA GLU A 78 2.93 -4.51 8.85
C GLU A 78 2.66 -6.02 9.01
N GLY A 79 3.40 -6.89 8.32
CA GLY A 79 3.16 -8.35 8.31
C GLY A 79 1.85 -8.74 7.62
N ARG A 80 1.43 -7.98 6.61
CA ARG A 80 0.18 -8.15 5.87
C ARG A 80 0.44 -8.46 4.40
N THR A 81 -0.49 -9.14 3.78
CA THR A 81 -0.49 -9.39 2.33
C THR A 81 -1.32 -8.31 1.64
N LEU A 82 -0.72 -7.58 0.68
CA LEU A 82 -1.48 -6.69 -0.19
C LEU A 82 -2.15 -7.51 -1.30
N VAL A 83 -3.42 -7.22 -1.56
CA VAL A 83 -4.18 -7.72 -2.70
C VAL A 83 -4.81 -6.54 -3.44
N VAL A 84 -4.66 -6.49 -4.74
CA VAL A 84 -5.39 -5.58 -5.60
C VAL A 84 -6.82 -6.09 -5.75
N PHE A 85 -7.80 -5.26 -5.48
CA PHE A 85 -9.22 -5.57 -5.62
C PHE A 85 -9.87 -4.58 -6.56
N VAL A 86 -10.46 -5.07 -7.65
CA VAL A 86 -11.19 -4.24 -8.61
C VAL A 86 -12.67 -4.50 -8.50
N SER A 87 -13.42 -3.44 -8.35
CA SER A 87 -14.88 -3.45 -8.21
C SER A 87 -15.51 -2.37 -9.08
N ALA A 88 -16.83 -2.35 -9.18
CA ALA A 88 -17.56 -1.27 -9.82
C ALA A 88 -18.82 -0.93 -9.02
N THR A 89 -19.34 0.28 -9.19
CA THR A 89 -20.54 0.75 -8.48
C THR A 89 -21.80 -0.05 -8.87
N TRP A 90 -21.85 -0.55 -10.09
CA TRP A 90 -22.96 -1.38 -10.62
C TRP A 90 -22.81 -2.88 -10.31
N CYS A 91 -21.65 -3.32 -9.79
CA CYS A 91 -21.34 -4.72 -9.53
C CYS A 91 -22.00 -5.20 -8.23
N GLU A 92 -23.11 -5.91 -8.32
CA GLU A 92 -23.83 -6.43 -7.15
C GLU A 92 -23.02 -7.44 -6.31
N PRO A 93 -22.30 -8.41 -6.91
CA PRO A 93 -21.41 -9.29 -6.13
C PRO A 93 -20.31 -8.53 -5.38
N CYS A 94 -19.78 -7.42 -5.96
CA CYS A 94 -18.78 -6.59 -5.30
C CYS A 94 -19.36 -5.90 -4.05
N LYS A 95 -20.59 -5.39 -4.14
CA LYS A 95 -21.30 -4.77 -3.00
C LYS A 95 -21.48 -5.76 -1.87
N ARG A 96 -21.90 -7.00 -2.19
CA ARG A 96 -22.05 -8.07 -1.21
C ARG A 96 -20.72 -8.42 -0.53
N PHE A 97 -19.66 -8.58 -1.31
CA PHE A 97 -18.33 -8.85 -0.75
C PHE A 97 -17.86 -7.70 0.17
N LYS A 98 -18.05 -6.44 -0.25
CA LYS A 98 -17.75 -5.26 0.59
C LYS A 98 -18.60 -5.26 1.87
N ALA A 99 -19.86 -5.65 1.81
CA ALA A 99 -20.72 -5.77 3.00
C ALA A 99 -20.25 -6.85 3.98
N GLU A 100 -19.77 -8.01 3.47
CA GLU A 100 -19.16 -9.05 4.31
C GLU A 100 -17.90 -8.54 5.01
N ILE A 101 -17.06 -7.80 4.30
CA ILE A 101 -15.87 -7.16 4.89
C ILE A 101 -16.29 -6.18 5.99
N ALA A 102 -17.21 -5.28 5.68
CA ALA A 102 -17.67 -4.24 6.61
C ALA A 102 -18.29 -4.83 7.89
N SER A 103 -18.93 -6.01 7.80
CA SER A 103 -19.51 -6.71 8.96
C SER A 103 -18.45 -7.33 9.89
N GLY A 104 -17.17 -7.40 9.49
CA GLY A 104 -16.11 -8.05 10.24
C GLY A 104 -16.14 -9.60 10.21
N ARG A 105 -17.09 -10.21 9.48
CA ARG A 105 -17.19 -11.68 9.40
C ARG A 105 -15.97 -12.34 8.75
N LEU A 106 -15.21 -11.58 7.98
CA LEU A 106 -14.00 -12.06 7.30
C LEU A 106 -12.73 -11.83 8.10
N ASP A 107 -12.76 -11.08 9.20
CA ASP A 107 -11.57 -10.69 9.96
C ASP A 107 -10.78 -11.89 10.50
N ALA A 108 -11.45 -12.88 11.05
CA ALA A 108 -10.79 -14.08 11.56
C ALA A 108 -10.05 -14.86 10.46
N ARG A 109 -10.55 -14.80 9.23
CA ARG A 109 -10.01 -15.53 8.08
C ARG A 109 -8.96 -14.70 7.29
N LEU A 110 -9.23 -13.40 7.09
CA LEU A 110 -8.48 -12.53 6.21
C LEU A 110 -7.84 -11.34 6.94
N GLY A 111 -7.74 -11.39 8.26
CA GLY A 111 -7.28 -10.27 9.07
C GLY A 111 -5.87 -9.76 8.74
N LYS A 112 -5.02 -10.59 8.14
CA LYS A 112 -3.69 -10.20 7.65
C LYS A 112 -3.68 -9.71 6.20
N THR A 113 -4.85 -9.47 5.60
CA THR A 113 -4.96 -8.98 4.22
C THR A 113 -5.27 -7.49 4.21
N THR A 114 -4.65 -6.77 3.28
CA THR A 114 -5.02 -5.41 2.89
C THR A 114 -5.48 -5.44 1.45
N LEU A 115 -6.72 -5.03 1.20
CA LEU A 115 -7.27 -4.86 -0.14
C LEU A 115 -7.01 -3.42 -0.60
N LEU A 116 -6.29 -3.23 -1.68
CA LEU A 116 -6.18 -1.95 -2.39
C LEU A 116 -7.28 -1.92 -3.44
N ALA A 117 -8.31 -1.13 -3.17
CA ALA A 117 -9.54 -1.11 -3.95
C ALA A 117 -9.45 -0.08 -5.10
N PHE A 118 -9.71 -0.55 -6.30
CA PHE A 118 -9.84 0.24 -7.52
C PHE A 118 -11.26 0.16 -8.05
N ASP A 119 -11.67 1.21 -8.76
CA ASP A 119 -12.92 1.22 -9.51
C ASP A 119 -12.65 0.87 -10.98
N ALA A 120 -13.38 -0.09 -11.53
CA ALA A 120 -13.15 -0.58 -12.88
C ALA A 120 -13.38 0.49 -13.95
N ASP A 121 -14.39 1.36 -13.74
CA ASP A 121 -14.76 2.39 -14.71
C ASP A 121 -13.79 3.58 -14.67
N ARG A 122 -13.31 3.93 -13.48
CA ARG A 122 -12.37 5.05 -13.29
C ARG A 122 -10.92 4.66 -13.56
N ASP A 123 -10.53 3.46 -13.12
CA ASP A 123 -9.13 3.07 -13.00
C ASP A 123 -8.68 2.06 -14.08
N GLY A 124 -9.60 1.64 -14.98
CA GLY A 124 -9.35 0.59 -15.95
C GLY A 124 -8.12 0.82 -16.82
N ASP A 125 -7.94 2.02 -17.36
CA ASP A 125 -6.81 2.35 -18.23
C ASP A 125 -5.46 2.29 -17.49
N ARG A 126 -5.38 2.86 -16.28
CA ARG A 126 -4.14 2.84 -15.49
C ARG A 126 -3.81 1.47 -14.93
N LEU A 127 -4.83 0.65 -14.65
CA LEU A 127 -4.67 -0.75 -14.30
C LEU A 127 -4.16 -1.56 -15.49
N GLY A 128 -4.74 -1.36 -16.68
CA GLY A 128 -4.28 -1.98 -17.93
C GLY A 128 -2.82 -1.66 -18.23
N ALA A 129 -2.41 -0.39 -18.09
CA ALA A 129 -1.02 0.05 -18.23
C ALA A 129 -0.07 -0.63 -17.23
N ALA A 130 -0.55 -1.03 -16.05
CA ALA A 130 0.19 -1.78 -15.03
C ALA A 130 0.12 -3.31 -15.22
N GLY A 131 -0.56 -3.80 -16.27
CA GLY A 131 -0.70 -5.21 -16.60
C GLY A 131 -1.90 -5.92 -15.95
N TYR A 132 -2.76 -5.20 -15.24
CA TYR A 132 -3.98 -5.73 -14.65
C TYR A 132 -5.11 -5.69 -15.70
N THR A 133 -5.25 -6.77 -16.44
CA THR A 133 -6.36 -6.94 -17.40
C THR A 133 -7.41 -7.86 -16.82
N PHE A 134 -8.67 -7.48 -16.92
CA PHE A 134 -9.82 -8.23 -16.42
C PHE A 134 -11.02 -8.04 -17.37
N ARG A 135 -11.90 -9.03 -17.37
CA ARG A 135 -13.16 -9.02 -18.12
C ARG A 135 -14.36 -8.93 -17.19
N PHE A 136 -14.20 -9.42 -15.98
CA PHE A 136 -15.27 -9.49 -15.00
C PHE A 136 -14.80 -8.87 -13.66
N VAL A 137 -15.75 -8.34 -12.92
CA VAL A 137 -15.58 -7.90 -11.54
C VAL A 137 -16.61 -8.63 -10.66
N PRO A 138 -16.26 -8.97 -9.41
CA PRO A 138 -15.04 -8.61 -8.70
C PRO A 138 -13.81 -9.35 -9.22
N PHE A 139 -12.72 -8.61 -9.35
CA PHE A 139 -11.39 -9.12 -9.71
C PHE A 139 -10.44 -8.93 -8.55
N VAL A 140 -9.58 -9.91 -8.29
CA VAL A 140 -8.51 -9.82 -7.30
C VAL A 140 -7.19 -10.26 -7.90
N ALA A 141 -6.09 -9.64 -7.47
CA ALA A 141 -4.75 -10.03 -7.89
C ALA A 141 -3.74 -9.86 -6.76
N LEU A 142 -2.81 -10.83 -6.68
CA LEU A 142 -1.61 -10.75 -5.84
C LEU A 142 -0.53 -10.00 -6.64
N PRO A 143 -0.03 -8.84 -6.16
CA PRO A 143 0.99 -8.09 -6.89
C PRO A 143 2.39 -8.68 -6.68
N ALA A 144 3.19 -8.69 -7.75
CA ALA A 144 4.62 -8.92 -7.71
C ALA A 144 5.38 -7.73 -7.11
N ALA A 145 6.68 -7.88 -6.89
CA ALA A 145 7.52 -6.83 -6.31
C ALA A 145 7.60 -5.55 -7.17
N ASN A 146 7.48 -5.69 -8.48
CA ASN A 146 7.48 -4.57 -9.43
C ASN A 146 6.11 -3.88 -9.59
N GLY A 147 5.07 -4.36 -8.88
CA GLY A 147 3.72 -3.82 -8.95
C GLY A 147 2.85 -4.38 -10.07
N SER A 148 3.33 -5.31 -10.90
CA SER A 148 2.51 -6.06 -11.86
C SER A 148 1.77 -7.23 -11.18
N PRO A 149 0.72 -7.82 -11.78
CA PRO A 149 0.06 -8.99 -11.21
C PRO A 149 0.97 -10.23 -11.30
N ALA A 150 1.16 -10.94 -10.16
CA ALA A 150 1.80 -12.25 -10.10
C ALA A 150 0.76 -13.36 -10.27
N GLU A 151 -0.33 -13.25 -9.53
CA GLU A 151 -1.49 -14.14 -9.64
C GLU A 151 -2.76 -13.31 -9.71
N ARG A 152 -3.80 -13.87 -10.32
CA ARG A 152 -5.09 -13.19 -10.48
C ARG A 152 -6.25 -14.17 -10.44
N PHE A 153 -7.40 -13.66 -10.05
CA PHE A 153 -8.67 -14.38 -10.07
C PHE A 153 -9.81 -13.42 -10.42
N GLU A 154 -10.67 -13.84 -11.35
CA GLU A 154 -11.88 -13.13 -11.73
C GLU A 154 -13.09 -13.95 -11.28
N ALA A 155 -14.00 -13.33 -10.58
CA ALA A 155 -15.26 -13.97 -10.26
C ALA A 155 -16.23 -13.78 -11.44
N ALA A 156 -16.37 -14.82 -12.23
CA ALA A 156 -17.28 -14.84 -13.39
C ALA A 156 -18.54 -15.64 -13.06
N GLY A 157 -19.66 -15.21 -13.59
CA GLY A 157 -20.96 -15.88 -13.47
C GLY A 157 -22.08 -14.97 -12.99
N ASP A 158 -23.28 -15.52 -12.99
CA ASP A 158 -24.49 -14.84 -12.55
C ASP A 158 -24.84 -15.27 -11.13
N GLY A 159 -25.23 -14.32 -10.31
CA GLY A 159 -25.67 -14.61 -8.95
C GLY A 159 -24.93 -13.86 -7.88
N SER A 160 -25.59 -13.77 -6.75
CA SER A 160 -25.17 -12.96 -5.62
C SER A 160 -23.95 -13.51 -4.86
N GLU A 161 -23.66 -14.78 -5.04
CA GLU A 161 -22.63 -15.52 -4.29
C GLU A 161 -21.37 -15.77 -5.15
N VAL A 162 -21.31 -15.25 -6.38
CA VAL A 162 -20.20 -15.46 -7.32
C VAL A 162 -18.86 -14.95 -6.77
N TRP A 163 -18.86 -14.07 -5.78
CA TRP A 163 -17.68 -13.59 -5.08
C TRP A 163 -17.05 -14.61 -4.09
N ARG A 164 -17.82 -15.63 -3.65
CA ARG A 164 -17.32 -16.58 -2.61
C ARG A 164 -16.03 -17.31 -2.98
N PRO A 165 -15.78 -17.73 -4.21
CA PRO A 165 -14.51 -18.35 -4.60
C PRO A 165 -13.29 -17.44 -4.40
N ILE A 166 -13.48 -16.11 -4.33
CA ILE A 166 -12.41 -15.17 -3.97
C ILE A 166 -11.80 -15.53 -2.61
N LEU A 167 -12.62 -15.94 -1.63
CA LEU A 167 -12.14 -16.28 -0.29
C LEU A 167 -11.10 -17.40 -0.31
N THR A 168 -11.34 -18.45 -1.09
CA THR A 168 -10.40 -19.57 -1.23
C THR A 168 -9.10 -19.11 -1.89
N THR A 169 -9.18 -18.21 -2.84
CA THR A 169 -8.01 -17.61 -3.50
C THR A 169 -7.22 -16.75 -2.51
N LEU A 170 -7.89 -15.90 -1.74
CA LEU A 170 -7.27 -15.03 -0.75
C LEU A 170 -6.61 -15.84 0.39
N ASP A 171 -7.21 -16.93 0.86
CA ASP A 171 -6.59 -17.80 1.85
C ASP A 171 -5.26 -18.35 1.38
N ARG A 172 -5.21 -18.81 0.13
CA ARG A 172 -3.98 -19.34 -0.47
C ARG A 172 -2.87 -18.29 -0.55
N TRP A 173 -3.20 -17.02 -0.69
CA TRP A 173 -2.24 -15.93 -0.80
C TRP A 173 -1.75 -15.39 0.54
N GLN A 174 -2.31 -15.81 1.66
CA GLN A 174 -1.90 -15.37 3.02
C GLN A 174 -0.72 -16.17 3.61
N LEU A 175 -0.14 -17.09 2.88
CA LEU A 175 0.98 -17.94 3.32
C LEU A 175 2.31 -17.19 3.40
#